data_08e9b203aad45a22071fd33f3d8da2a3
#
_entry.id   08e9b203aad45a22071fd33f3d8da2a3
#
_cell.length_a   1.000
_cell.length_b   1.000
_cell.length_c   1.000
_cell.angle_alpha   90.00
_cell.angle_beta   90.00
_cell.angle_gamma   90.00
#
_symmetry.space_group_name_H-M   'P 1'
#
loop_
_entity.id
_entity.type
_entity.pdbx_description
1 polymer ?
#
loop_
_entity_poly.entity_id
_entity_poly.type
_entity_poly.pdbx_seq_one_letter_code
_entity_poly.pdbx_strand_id
1 'polypeptide(L)'
;MKNNQKVRIGCASAFWGDTSTAAKQLVEKGDLDYLVFDFLAEVTMSILARAKLKDSDKGFAGDFLTQIEPLLPRIKQKGIKILTNAGGINPTSCRTLLEKAAKKEGIDLKIGIVTGDDLVPEIPKIEKFGITDLDTGNPFPKSCLSINAYLGASGLVAALDKGADIVITGRCVDSALVLAPLMYEFGWNESDYNLLASGSLAGHIIECGAQCTGGNFTDWKDVDGFEDMGFPIVEVEGNGDFIVSKPEGTGGMVTFGTVAEQFLYEIGNPAEYILPDVVCDFTEVTIKDLGEDRVHVSGASGSPPTDQYKVSATFMDGYRVNGTLVIGGRDSDLKGKIIANAIIKKVNNILKEKGLDQLNKTSYDLIGTDSIYGKNHSKIESKEIVLRLASKHQQKEALIILSQELAQAVTGMPAGVINYLGGRPPVSPSIELFSFLYAKDQVKVEVDIEGQISSVKIGSAGGYNLKMKNVRLEPESQNKSQNLSRVPLYKLAFARSGDKGNHTNIGVIARKPEYFEYIDRELTSKAVENYFSHVLEGKVLSWYVPSINGINFLLKDSLAGGGMASMSIDPQGKSYAQQLLDYEIPVDDELFSSLNKK
;
A
#
# COMPACT_ATOMS: atom_id res chain seq x y z
N MET A 1 -4.95 35.42 -4.89
CA MET A 1 -4.33 34.62 -3.82
C MET A 1 -5.20 34.75 -2.59
N LYS A 2 -5.84 33.64 -2.17
CA LYS A 2 -6.49 33.61 -0.87
C LYS A 2 -5.38 33.69 0.18
N ASN A 3 -5.52 34.57 1.14
CA ASN A 3 -4.54 34.74 2.22
C ASN A 3 -4.76 33.66 3.30
N ASN A 4 -4.80 32.39 2.90
CA ASN A 4 -4.95 31.28 3.82
C ASN A 4 -3.59 31.05 4.49
N GLN A 5 -3.51 31.28 5.77
CA GLN A 5 -2.29 30.96 6.53
C GLN A 5 -2.10 29.44 6.68
N LYS A 6 -3.17 28.67 6.57
CA LYS A 6 -3.19 27.20 6.73
C LYS A 6 -4.24 26.57 5.83
N VAL A 7 -4.01 25.32 5.42
CA VAL A 7 -4.95 24.48 4.63
C VAL A 7 -5.17 23.18 5.36
N ARG A 8 -6.44 22.80 5.58
CA ARG A 8 -6.85 21.57 6.26
C ARG A 8 -7.38 20.55 5.27
N ILE A 9 -6.75 19.39 5.20
CA ILE A 9 -7.07 18.31 4.26
C ILE A 9 -7.30 17.02 5.04
N GLY A 10 -8.46 16.38 4.84
CA GLY A 10 -8.78 15.07 5.41
C GLY A 10 -8.78 13.99 4.34
N CYS A 11 -8.30 12.78 4.66
CA CYS A 11 -8.35 11.63 3.76
C CYS A 11 -9.40 10.62 4.22
N ALA A 12 -10.40 10.33 3.38
CA ALA A 12 -11.56 9.52 3.73
C ALA A 12 -11.47 8.04 3.31
N SER A 13 -10.40 7.64 2.64
CA SER A 13 -10.21 6.24 2.24
C SER A 13 -8.75 5.93 1.94
N ALA A 14 -8.32 4.72 2.25
CA ALA A 14 -7.00 4.18 1.95
C ALA A 14 -7.03 3.25 0.71
N PHE A 15 -8.19 2.73 0.33
CA PHE A 15 -8.37 1.81 -0.79
C PHE A 15 -9.86 1.66 -1.15
N TRP A 16 -10.14 1.11 -2.34
CA TRP A 16 -11.51 0.79 -2.73
C TRP A 16 -12.07 -0.37 -1.90
N GLY A 17 -13.09 -0.10 -1.10
CA GLY A 17 -13.70 -1.03 -0.16
C GLY A 17 -13.33 -0.75 1.30
N ASP A 18 -12.74 0.40 1.58
CA ASP A 18 -12.55 0.91 2.94
C ASP A 18 -13.91 1.27 3.59
N THR A 19 -13.91 1.82 4.77
CA THR A 19 -15.14 2.14 5.51
C THR A 19 -16.04 3.14 4.78
N SER A 20 -17.35 3.00 4.98
CA SER A 20 -18.34 3.97 4.49
C SER A 20 -18.56 5.16 5.43
N THR A 21 -17.92 5.20 6.61
CA THR A 21 -18.18 6.19 7.66
C THR A 21 -17.22 7.37 7.65
N ALA A 22 -16.02 7.20 7.10
CA ALA A 22 -14.94 8.18 7.14
C ALA A 22 -15.32 9.53 6.52
N ALA A 23 -15.92 9.51 5.32
CA ALA A 23 -16.32 10.74 4.64
C ALA A 23 -17.32 11.56 5.49
N LYS A 24 -18.31 10.90 6.07
CA LYS A 24 -19.27 11.55 6.95
C LYS A 24 -18.60 12.13 8.21
N GLN A 25 -17.74 11.34 8.85
CA GLN A 25 -16.99 11.74 10.04
C GLN A 25 -16.16 13.01 9.77
N LEU A 26 -15.41 13.02 8.67
CA LEU A 26 -14.56 14.13 8.26
C LEU A 26 -15.34 15.36 7.84
N VAL A 27 -16.43 15.22 7.08
CA VAL A 27 -17.29 16.33 6.67
C VAL A 27 -17.99 16.98 7.87
N GLU A 28 -18.42 16.19 8.84
CA GLU A 28 -19.14 16.69 10.00
C GLU A 28 -18.20 17.33 11.04
N LYS A 29 -17.08 16.66 11.35
CA LYS A 29 -16.21 16.97 12.49
C LYS A 29 -14.83 17.53 12.12
N GLY A 30 -14.40 17.40 10.83
CA GLY A 30 -13.01 17.68 10.43
C GLY A 30 -12.65 19.15 10.28
N ASP A 31 -13.63 20.04 10.06
CA ASP A 31 -13.42 21.46 9.74
C ASP A 31 -12.42 21.64 8.59
N LEU A 32 -12.75 21.07 7.43
CA LEU A 32 -11.86 20.89 6.30
C LEU A 32 -12.04 21.97 5.21
N ASP A 33 -10.94 22.33 4.54
CA ASP A 33 -10.94 22.99 3.24
C ASP A 33 -11.08 21.97 2.11
N TYR A 34 -10.42 20.79 2.27
CA TYR A 34 -10.38 19.73 1.28
C TYR A 34 -10.66 18.35 1.88
N LEU A 35 -11.39 17.53 1.12
CA LEU A 35 -11.60 16.12 1.41
C LEU A 35 -11.01 15.31 0.24
N VAL A 36 -10.10 14.39 0.54
CA VAL A 36 -9.49 13.54 -0.47
C VAL A 36 -9.88 12.09 -0.29
N PHE A 37 -9.91 11.34 -1.41
CA PHE A 37 -10.19 9.91 -1.43
C PHE A 37 -9.16 9.21 -2.30
N ASP A 38 -8.43 8.30 -1.69
CA ASP A 38 -7.55 7.39 -2.40
C ASP A 38 -8.18 5.99 -2.49
N PHE A 39 -8.48 5.55 -3.72
CA PHE A 39 -9.13 4.28 -4.00
C PHE A 39 -8.28 3.33 -4.83
N LEU A 40 -7.20 3.80 -5.44
CA LEU A 40 -6.55 3.09 -6.52
C LEU A 40 -5.20 2.49 -6.14
N ALA A 41 -5.13 1.18 -6.33
CA ALA A 41 -3.90 0.42 -6.44
C ALA A 41 -3.91 -0.35 -7.77
N GLU A 42 -2.81 -0.99 -8.12
CA GLU A 42 -2.67 -1.79 -9.35
C GLU A 42 -3.75 -2.87 -9.47
N VAL A 43 -4.06 -3.51 -8.35
CA VAL A 43 -5.15 -4.49 -8.22
C VAL A 43 -6.50 -3.88 -8.58
N THR A 44 -6.79 -2.71 -8.04
CA THR A 44 -8.05 -2.00 -8.27
C THR A 44 -8.20 -1.68 -9.76
N MET A 45 -7.15 -1.20 -10.43
CA MET A 45 -7.18 -0.89 -11.85
C MET A 45 -7.55 -2.10 -12.71
N SER A 46 -7.04 -3.29 -12.41
CA SER A 46 -7.38 -4.53 -13.13
C SER A 46 -8.85 -4.94 -12.94
N ILE A 47 -9.40 -4.73 -11.74
CA ILE A 47 -10.81 -5.02 -11.44
C ILE A 47 -11.72 -4.04 -12.20
N LEU A 48 -11.38 -2.75 -12.19
CA LEU A 48 -12.11 -1.71 -12.90
C LEU A 48 -12.07 -1.93 -14.42
N ALA A 49 -10.93 -2.35 -14.98
CA ALA A 49 -10.81 -2.69 -16.40
C ALA A 49 -11.77 -3.81 -16.79
N ARG A 50 -11.86 -4.87 -15.99
CA ARG A 50 -12.82 -5.96 -16.23
C ARG A 50 -14.27 -5.54 -16.07
N ALA A 51 -14.55 -4.66 -15.11
CA ALA A 51 -15.89 -4.14 -14.93
C ALA A 51 -16.34 -3.35 -16.16
N LYS A 52 -15.47 -2.47 -16.69
CA LYS A 52 -15.73 -1.68 -17.91
C LYS A 52 -15.89 -2.55 -19.16
N LEU A 53 -15.13 -3.64 -19.29
CA LEU A 53 -15.29 -4.59 -20.40
C LEU A 53 -16.65 -5.30 -20.41
N LYS A 54 -17.27 -5.48 -19.23
CA LYS A 54 -18.59 -6.10 -19.10
C LYS A 54 -19.73 -5.10 -19.24
N ASP A 55 -19.50 -3.86 -18.81
CA ASP A 55 -20.45 -2.79 -18.77
C ASP A 55 -19.71 -1.46 -18.97
N SER A 56 -19.93 -0.80 -20.08
CA SER A 56 -19.23 0.44 -20.48
C SER A 56 -19.41 1.59 -19.49
N ASP A 57 -20.48 1.54 -18.68
CA ASP A 57 -20.77 2.55 -17.66
C ASP A 57 -20.03 2.29 -16.34
N LYS A 58 -19.37 1.15 -16.19
CA LYS A 58 -18.49 0.80 -15.07
C LYS A 58 -17.04 1.23 -15.34
N GLY A 59 -16.15 0.91 -14.41
CA GLY A 59 -14.70 1.17 -14.52
C GLY A 59 -14.22 2.32 -13.64
N PHE A 60 -15.00 2.69 -12.64
CA PHE A 60 -14.65 3.65 -11.58
C PHE A 60 -15.02 3.08 -10.21
N ALA A 61 -14.48 3.64 -9.12
CA ALA A 61 -14.76 3.20 -7.76
C ALA A 61 -16.14 3.72 -7.29
N GLY A 62 -17.16 2.86 -7.40
CA GLY A 62 -18.56 3.23 -7.13
C GLY A 62 -18.83 3.65 -5.68
N ASP A 63 -18.03 3.19 -4.72
CA ASP A 63 -18.14 3.52 -3.30
C ASP A 63 -18.02 5.03 -3.06
N PHE A 64 -17.23 5.73 -3.89
CA PHE A 64 -17.13 7.18 -3.86
C PHE A 64 -18.50 7.86 -3.98
N LEU A 65 -19.29 7.46 -4.98
CA LEU A 65 -20.63 8.02 -5.17
C LEU A 65 -21.54 7.72 -3.98
N THR A 66 -21.54 6.48 -3.51
CA THR A 66 -22.36 6.03 -2.38
C THR A 66 -22.06 6.83 -1.10
N GLN A 67 -20.78 7.17 -0.89
CA GLN A 67 -20.36 7.93 0.28
C GLN A 67 -20.65 9.42 0.16
N ILE A 68 -20.50 9.99 -1.05
CA ILE A 68 -20.57 11.45 -1.25
C ILE A 68 -21.98 11.94 -1.50
N GLU A 69 -22.84 11.20 -2.23
CA GLU A 69 -24.21 11.65 -2.57
C GLU A 69 -24.97 12.20 -1.36
N PRO A 70 -25.06 11.50 -0.21
CA PRO A 70 -25.81 11.99 0.95
C PRO A 70 -25.17 13.21 1.63
N LEU A 71 -23.88 13.47 1.35
CA LEU A 71 -23.11 14.53 1.99
C LEU A 71 -23.02 15.81 1.12
N LEU A 72 -23.42 15.77 -0.14
CA LEU A 72 -23.30 16.91 -1.08
C LEU A 72 -23.87 18.23 -0.53
N PRO A 73 -25.08 18.27 0.11
CA PRO A 73 -25.59 19.50 0.68
C PRO A 73 -24.67 20.09 1.76
N ARG A 74 -24.12 19.23 2.61
CA ARG A 74 -23.25 19.64 3.71
C ARG A 74 -21.88 20.08 3.22
N ILE A 75 -21.32 19.39 2.22
CA ILE A 75 -20.06 19.72 1.55
C ILE A 75 -20.18 21.12 0.91
N LYS A 76 -21.24 21.36 0.15
CA LYS A 76 -21.48 22.66 -0.48
C LYS A 76 -21.69 23.77 0.57
N GLN A 77 -22.44 23.50 1.62
CA GLN A 77 -22.65 24.46 2.73
C GLN A 77 -21.34 24.86 3.40
N LYS A 78 -20.43 23.90 3.62
CA LYS A 78 -19.13 24.15 4.26
C LYS A 78 -18.07 24.67 3.28
N GLY A 79 -18.32 24.61 1.98
CA GLY A 79 -17.36 25.02 0.94
C GLY A 79 -16.18 24.06 0.79
N ILE A 80 -16.33 22.81 1.21
CA ILE A 80 -15.28 21.78 1.12
C ILE A 80 -15.11 21.40 -0.35
N LYS A 81 -13.88 21.41 -0.85
CA LYS A 81 -13.52 20.88 -2.17
C LYS A 81 -13.10 19.41 -2.07
N ILE A 82 -13.29 18.65 -3.17
CA ILE A 82 -12.98 17.22 -3.18
C ILE A 82 -11.98 16.91 -4.30
N LEU A 83 -10.96 16.11 -3.99
CA LEU A 83 -10.09 15.49 -4.98
C LEU A 83 -10.13 13.97 -4.79
N THR A 84 -10.24 13.22 -5.90
CA THR A 84 -10.30 11.76 -5.83
C THR A 84 -9.77 11.11 -7.10
N ASN A 85 -9.10 9.97 -6.92
CA ASN A 85 -8.74 9.07 -8.01
C ASN A 85 -9.82 8.01 -8.30
N ALA A 86 -11.03 8.14 -7.72
CA ALA A 86 -12.16 7.23 -7.92
C ALA A 86 -12.53 7.02 -9.39
N GLY A 87 -12.13 7.93 -10.28
CA GLY A 87 -12.40 7.84 -11.72
C GLY A 87 -11.87 6.56 -12.36
N GLY A 88 -10.80 5.98 -11.82
CA GLY A 88 -10.23 4.75 -12.33
C GLY A 88 -9.93 4.83 -13.82
N ILE A 89 -10.54 3.95 -14.61
CA ILE A 89 -10.42 3.96 -16.08
C ILE A 89 -11.68 4.54 -16.78
N ASN A 90 -12.60 5.11 -16.02
CA ASN A 90 -13.83 5.71 -16.55
C ASN A 90 -14.29 6.95 -15.74
N PRO A 91 -13.45 7.99 -15.63
CA PRO A 91 -13.79 9.19 -14.89
C PRO A 91 -15.02 9.91 -15.43
N THR A 92 -15.31 9.79 -16.72
CA THR A 92 -16.49 10.39 -17.36
C THR A 92 -17.80 9.81 -16.82
N SER A 93 -17.90 8.48 -16.67
CA SER A 93 -19.10 7.85 -16.09
C SER A 93 -19.26 8.24 -14.63
N CYS A 94 -18.14 8.29 -13.86
CA CYS A 94 -18.16 8.76 -12.48
C CYS A 94 -18.73 10.18 -12.37
N ARG A 95 -18.22 11.13 -13.18
CA ARG A 95 -18.74 12.51 -13.26
C ARG A 95 -20.21 12.55 -13.59
N THR A 96 -20.63 11.85 -14.64
CA THR A 96 -22.03 11.86 -15.11
C THR A 96 -23.00 11.42 -14.00
N LEU A 97 -22.64 10.43 -13.21
CA LEU A 97 -23.47 9.97 -12.10
C LEU A 97 -23.48 10.97 -10.94
N LEU A 98 -22.32 11.57 -10.64
CA LEU A 98 -22.23 12.59 -9.60
C LEU A 98 -23.02 13.86 -9.97
N GLU A 99 -22.97 14.31 -11.23
CA GLU A 99 -23.79 15.42 -11.75
C GLU A 99 -25.28 15.14 -11.60
N LYS A 100 -25.71 13.89 -11.90
CA LYS A 100 -27.11 13.47 -11.69
C LYS A 100 -27.52 13.53 -10.21
N ALA A 101 -26.65 13.08 -9.31
CA ALA A 101 -26.88 13.14 -7.88
C ALA A 101 -26.98 14.59 -7.38
N ALA A 102 -26.03 15.45 -7.76
CA ALA A 102 -26.04 16.87 -7.41
C ALA A 102 -27.31 17.58 -7.91
N LYS A 103 -27.70 17.31 -9.15
CA LYS A 103 -28.94 17.89 -9.75
C LYS A 103 -30.19 17.45 -9.01
N LYS A 104 -30.26 16.20 -8.56
CA LYS A 104 -31.39 15.69 -7.75
C LYS A 104 -31.54 16.45 -6.44
N GLU A 105 -30.44 16.84 -5.84
CA GLU A 105 -30.41 17.65 -4.60
C GLU A 105 -30.50 19.17 -4.86
N GLY A 106 -30.61 19.61 -6.11
CA GLY A 106 -30.64 21.02 -6.48
C GLY A 106 -29.32 21.76 -6.25
N ILE A 107 -28.19 21.03 -6.27
CA ILE A 107 -26.86 21.55 -5.97
C ILE A 107 -26.11 21.76 -7.29
N ASP A 108 -25.60 22.97 -7.48
CA ASP A 108 -24.70 23.31 -8.59
C ASP A 108 -23.25 23.05 -8.16
N LEU A 109 -22.58 22.14 -8.90
CA LEU A 109 -21.18 21.73 -8.65
C LEU A 109 -20.40 21.75 -9.96
N LYS A 110 -19.25 22.39 -9.93
CA LYS A 110 -18.29 22.36 -11.02
C LYS A 110 -17.36 21.15 -10.87
N ILE A 111 -17.57 20.13 -11.71
CA ILE A 111 -16.85 18.87 -11.64
C ILE A 111 -15.82 18.79 -12.76
N GLY A 112 -14.54 18.73 -12.39
CA GLY A 112 -13.42 18.55 -13.29
C GLY A 112 -13.00 17.09 -13.42
N ILE A 113 -12.55 16.71 -14.62
CA ILE A 113 -11.90 15.42 -14.87
C ILE A 113 -10.46 15.66 -15.29
N VAL A 114 -9.53 14.88 -14.74
CA VAL A 114 -8.14 14.78 -15.22
C VAL A 114 -7.96 13.43 -15.89
N THR A 115 -7.40 13.42 -17.10
CA THR A 115 -7.12 12.22 -17.91
C THR A 115 -5.70 12.24 -18.44
N GLY A 116 -5.26 11.11 -19.02
CA GLY A 116 -3.93 10.93 -19.60
C GLY A 116 -3.13 9.79 -18.95
N ASP A 117 -3.65 9.22 -17.87
CA ASP A 117 -3.06 8.07 -17.21
C ASP A 117 -3.26 6.76 -18.00
N ASP A 118 -4.39 6.60 -18.71
CA ASP A 118 -4.70 5.39 -19.48
C ASP A 118 -3.87 5.34 -20.78
N LEU A 119 -2.89 4.44 -20.81
CA LEU A 119 -1.98 4.21 -21.94
C LEU A 119 -2.34 2.98 -22.77
N VAL A 120 -3.48 2.34 -22.56
CA VAL A 120 -3.95 1.22 -23.40
C VAL A 120 -3.99 1.61 -24.88
N PRO A 121 -4.44 2.81 -25.29
CA PRO A 121 -4.39 3.24 -26.69
C PRO A 121 -2.97 3.37 -27.26
N GLU A 122 -1.95 3.53 -26.41
CA GLU A 122 -0.55 3.72 -26.80
C GLU A 122 0.22 2.39 -26.96
N ILE A 123 -0.41 1.23 -26.76
CA ILE A 123 0.24 -0.10 -26.89
C ILE A 123 1.08 -0.21 -28.17
N PRO A 124 0.59 0.17 -29.38
CA PRO A 124 1.38 0.01 -30.61
C PRO A 124 2.67 0.83 -30.62
N LYS A 125 2.74 1.88 -29.82
CA LYS A 125 3.90 2.75 -29.66
C LYS A 125 4.83 2.21 -28.58
N ILE A 126 4.27 1.76 -27.45
CA ILE A 126 4.98 1.14 -26.34
C ILE A 126 5.78 -0.10 -26.80
N GLU A 127 5.15 -0.97 -27.58
CA GLU A 127 5.81 -2.17 -28.13
C GLU A 127 7.05 -1.86 -28.97
N LYS A 128 7.04 -0.73 -29.72
CA LYS A 128 8.19 -0.33 -30.54
C LYS A 128 9.40 0.11 -29.74
N PHE A 129 9.23 0.50 -28.48
CA PHE A 129 10.34 0.92 -27.62
C PHE A 129 11.10 -0.25 -26.98
N GLY A 130 10.66 -1.50 -27.17
CA GLY A 130 11.33 -2.67 -26.58
C GLY A 130 11.38 -2.64 -25.05
N ILE A 131 10.31 -2.14 -24.43
CA ILE A 131 10.21 -1.96 -22.98
C ILE A 131 10.30 -3.30 -22.26
N THR A 132 11.01 -3.31 -21.15
CA THR A 132 11.12 -4.45 -20.23
C THR A 132 10.63 -4.06 -18.83
N ASP A 133 10.19 -5.07 -18.09
CA ASP A 133 9.78 -4.90 -16.69
C ASP A 133 10.96 -4.45 -15.82
N LEU A 134 10.70 -3.50 -14.92
CA LEU A 134 11.71 -2.87 -14.07
C LEU A 134 12.40 -3.83 -13.10
N ASP A 135 11.67 -4.82 -12.60
CA ASP A 135 12.17 -5.73 -11.57
C ASP A 135 12.70 -7.03 -12.18
N THR A 136 11.99 -7.60 -13.15
CA THR A 136 12.29 -8.92 -13.71
C THR A 136 13.07 -8.86 -15.03
N GLY A 137 13.06 -7.72 -15.73
CA GLY A 137 13.62 -7.58 -17.08
C GLY A 137 12.82 -8.33 -18.17
N ASN A 138 11.66 -8.88 -17.85
CA ASN A 138 10.82 -9.59 -18.81
C ASN A 138 10.32 -8.66 -19.92
N PRO A 139 10.09 -9.16 -21.14
CA PRO A 139 9.55 -8.37 -22.24
C PRO A 139 8.08 -7.98 -21.99
N PHE A 140 7.64 -6.91 -22.65
CA PHE A 140 6.26 -6.40 -22.55
C PHE A 140 5.22 -7.50 -22.88
N PRO A 141 4.14 -7.61 -22.08
CA PRO A 141 3.11 -8.63 -22.26
C PRO A 141 2.37 -8.48 -23.59
N LYS A 142 1.99 -9.60 -24.22
CA LYS A 142 1.25 -9.61 -25.49
C LYS A 142 -0.15 -8.98 -25.41
N SER A 143 -0.73 -8.92 -24.23
CA SER A 143 -2.03 -8.30 -23.98
C SER A 143 -2.10 -7.79 -22.56
N CYS A 144 -2.61 -6.58 -22.38
CA CYS A 144 -2.81 -5.96 -21.07
C CYS A 144 -4.28 -5.72 -20.80
N LEU A 145 -4.65 -5.78 -19.53
CA LEU A 145 -6.00 -5.43 -19.05
C LEU A 145 -6.10 -3.93 -18.76
N SER A 146 -5.05 -3.36 -18.21
CA SER A 146 -4.89 -1.93 -17.95
C SER A 146 -3.42 -1.54 -18.12
N ILE A 147 -3.17 -0.29 -18.48
CA ILE A 147 -1.83 0.32 -18.53
C ILE A 147 -2.03 1.76 -18.07
N ASN A 148 -1.50 2.10 -16.91
CA ASN A 148 -1.72 3.42 -16.33
C ASN A 148 -0.42 4.07 -15.86
N ALA A 149 -0.20 5.31 -16.30
CA ALA A 149 0.85 6.17 -15.80
C ALA A 149 0.45 6.75 -14.42
N TYR A 150 1.40 6.85 -13.51
CA TYR A 150 1.20 7.53 -12.23
C TYR A 150 1.36 9.03 -12.45
N LEU A 151 0.25 9.74 -12.71
CA LEU A 151 0.28 11.18 -12.91
C LEU A 151 0.64 11.92 -11.62
N GLY A 152 1.21 13.12 -11.77
CA GLY A 152 1.47 14.04 -10.68
C GLY A 152 0.34 15.02 -10.41
N ALA A 153 0.64 16.07 -9.63
CA ALA A 153 -0.31 17.07 -9.17
C ALA A 153 -0.75 18.08 -10.25
N SER A 154 0.05 18.33 -11.29
CA SER A 154 -0.16 19.44 -12.23
C SER A 154 -1.54 19.44 -12.89
N GLY A 155 -2.08 18.26 -13.25
CA GLY A 155 -3.42 18.12 -13.81
C GLY A 155 -4.53 18.50 -12.83
N LEU A 156 -4.35 18.11 -11.57
CA LEU A 156 -5.29 18.42 -10.48
C LEU A 156 -5.28 19.91 -10.16
N VAL A 157 -4.09 20.55 -10.11
CA VAL A 157 -3.94 22.01 -9.94
C VAL A 157 -4.65 22.74 -11.06
N ALA A 158 -4.45 22.34 -12.32
CA ALA A 158 -5.10 22.98 -13.47
C ALA A 158 -6.64 22.87 -13.43
N ALA A 159 -7.19 21.82 -12.85
CA ALA A 159 -8.62 21.69 -12.63
C ALA A 159 -9.12 22.65 -11.52
N LEU A 160 -8.36 22.79 -10.43
CA LEU A 160 -8.67 23.73 -9.35
C LEU A 160 -8.58 25.20 -9.82
N ASP A 161 -7.58 25.55 -10.64
CA ASP A 161 -7.42 26.89 -11.24
C ASP A 161 -8.62 27.28 -12.12
N LYS A 162 -9.25 26.31 -12.76
CA LYS A 162 -10.49 26.50 -13.52
C LYS A 162 -11.74 26.55 -12.64
N GLY A 163 -11.57 26.48 -11.32
CA GLY A 163 -12.64 26.64 -10.33
C GLY A 163 -13.44 25.37 -10.07
N ALA A 164 -12.87 24.17 -10.26
CA ALA A 164 -13.54 22.92 -9.90
C ALA A 164 -13.85 22.87 -8.39
N ASP A 165 -15.07 22.46 -8.03
CA ASP A 165 -15.48 22.11 -6.67
C ASP A 165 -15.04 20.66 -6.36
N ILE A 166 -15.13 19.79 -7.38
CA ILE A 166 -14.74 18.37 -7.28
C ILE A 166 -13.83 18.03 -8.46
N VAL A 167 -12.69 17.39 -8.20
CA VAL A 167 -11.76 16.90 -9.23
C VAL A 167 -11.71 15.38 -9.18
N ILE A 168 -12.03 14.74 -10.29
CA ILE A 168 -11.98 13.28 -10.46
C ILE A 168 -10.85 12.95 -11.42
N THR A 169 -9.94 12.06 -11.01
CA THR A 169 -8.85 11.58 -11.88
C THR A 169 -8.85 10.07 -12.01
N GLY A 170 -8.12 9.56 -12.98
CA GLY A 170 -7.68 8.18 -13.05
C GLY A 170 -6.48 7.93 -12.13
N ARG A 171 -5.52 7.11 -12.56
CA ARG A 171 -4.33 6.78 -11.74
C ARG A 171 -3.41 8.00 -11.61
N CYS A 172 -3.17 8.41 -10.40
CA CYS A 172 -2.13 9.38 -10.04
C CYS A 172 -1.28 8.79 -8.91
N VAL A 173 -0.16 9.41 -8.58
CA VAL A 173 0.52 9.10 -7.32
C VAL A 173 -0.37 9.55 -6.15
N ASP A 174 -0.47 8.74 -5.14
CA ASP A 174 -1.47 8.87 -4.06
C ASP A 174 -1.34 10.23 -3.34
N SER A 175 -0.12 10.64 -3.05
CA SER A 175 0.19 11.95 -2.45
C SER A 175 -0.19 13.18 -3.31
N ALA A 176 -0.40 13.02 -4.63
CA ALA A 176 -0.80 14.13 -5.50
C ALA A 176 -2.17 14.70 -5.15
N LEU A 177 -3.06 13.90 -4.55
CA LEU A 177 -4.38 14.34 -4.10
C LEU A 177 -4.29 15.40 -2.98
N VAL A 178 -3.21 15.38 -2.21
CA VAL A 178 -2.92 16.36 -1.14
C VAL A 178 -2.00 17.46 -1.64
N LEU A 179 -0.98 17.12 -2.43
CA LEU A 179 -0.03 18.09 -2.97
C LEU A 179 -0.73 19.14 -3.84
N ALA A 180 -1.68 18.74 -4.69
CA ALA A 180 -2.37 19.65 -5.61
C ALA A 180 -3.16 20.77 -4.91
N PRO A 181 -3.99 20.53 -3.88
CA PRO A 181 -4.58 21.57 -3.06
C PRO A 181 -3.56 22.57 -2.48
N LEU A 182 -2.44 22.06 -1.98
CA LEU A 182 -1.39 22.91 -1.38
C LEU A 182 -0.73 23.80 -2.42
N MET A 183 -0.38 23.26 -3.58
CA MET A 183 0.15 24.05 -4.70
C MET A 183 -0.84 25.14 -5.13
N TYR A 184 -2.13 24.82 -5.22
CA TYR A 184 -3.18 25.75 -5.61
C TYR A 184 -3.39 26.87 -4.59
N GLU A 185 -3.52 26.54 -3.30
CA GLU A 185 -3.85 27.51 -2.25
C GLU A 185 -2.66 28.43 -1.89
N PHE A 186 -1.45 27.86 -1.84
CA PHE A 186 -0.24 28.63 -1.49
C PHE A 186 0.48 29.20 -2.70
N GLY A 187 0.12 28.82 -3.92
CA GLY A 187 0.79 29.26 -5.15
C GLY A 187 2.20 28.68 -5.28
N TRP A 188 2.43 27.46 -4.78
CA TRP A 188 3.72 26.79 -4.95
C TRP A 188 3.98 26.46 -6.41
N ASN A 189 5.18 26.74 -6.88
CA ASN A 189 5.59 26.48 -8.26
C ASN A 189 6.18 25.08 -8.40
N GLU A 190 6.21 24.56 -9.62
CA GLU A 190 6.83 23.25 -9.94
C GLU A 190 8.34 23.19 -9.65
N SER A 191 9.00 24.31 -9.36
CA SER A 191 10.41 24.40 -8.96
C SER A 191 10.64 24.58 -7.46
N ASP A 192 9.59 24.68 -6.65
CA ASP A 192 9.69 24.85 -5.19
C ASP A 192 9.86 23.48 -4.52
N TYR A 193 10.90 22.74 -4.92
CA TYR A 193 11.05 21.31 -4.63
C TYR A 193 10.95 20.95 -3.15
N ASN A 194 11.43 21.78 -2.23
CA ASN A 194 11.29 21.51 -0.80
C ASN A 194 9.83 21.58 -0.35
N LEU A 195 9.06 22.53 -0.87
CA LEU A 195 7.62 22.65 -0.58
C LEU A 195 6.85 21.50 -1.21
N LEU A 196 7.20 21.11 -2.45
CA LEU A 196 6.60 19.95 -3.11
C LEU A 196 6.90 18.66 -2.34
N ALA A 197 8.11 18.49 -1.80
CA ALA A 197 8.46 17.34 -0.98
C ALA A 197 7.66 17.30 0.34
N SER A 198 7.49 18.47 0.99
CA SER A 198 6.67 18.58 2.21
C SER A 198 5.20 18.28 1.95
N GLY A 199 4.62 18.81 0.87
CA GLY A 199 3.24 18.51 0.48
C GLY A 199 3.03 17.04 0.10
N SER A 200 4.02 16.45 -0.59
CA SER A 200 4.01 15.02 -0.91
C SER A 200 4.10 14.16 0.35
N LEU A 201 4.91 14.57 1.34
CA LEU A 201 5.00 13.89 2.62
C LEU A 201 3.69 13.97 3.40
N ALA A 202 3.03 15.14 3.42
CA ALA A 202 1.72 15.28 4.04
C ALA A 202 0.70 14.32 3.42
N GLY A 203 0.71 14.19 2.08
CA GLY A 203 -0.11 13.22 1.35
C GLY A 203 0.23 11.78 1.72
N HIS A 204 1.51 11.42 1.70
CA HIS A 204 1.98 10.07 2.05
C HIS A 204 1.56 9.63 3.47
N ILE A 205 1.55 10.56 4.43
CA ILE A 205 1.15 10.22 5.80
C ILE A 205 -0.35 9.93 5.90
N ILE A 206 -1.21 10.62 5.13
CA ILE A 206 -2.66 10.44 5.28
C ILE A 206 -3.30 9.54 4.22
N GLU A 207 -2.63 9.22 3.12
CA GLU A 207 -3.18 8.42 2.01
C GLU A 207 -3.69 7.04 2.45
N CYS A 208 -3.06 6.44 3.46
CA CYS A 208 -3.45 5.15 4.01
C CYS A 208 -4.52 5.25 5.12
N GLY A 209 -5.32 6.32 5.15
CA GLY A 209 -6.45 6.48 6.06
C GLY A 209 -6.06 6.33 7.53
N ALA A 210 -6.78 5.51 8.26
CA ALA A 210 -6.59 5.36 9.71
C ALA A 210 -5.24 4.77 10.16
N GLN A 211 -4.32 4.42 9.25
CA GLN A 211 -3.04 3.84 9.66
C GLN A 211 -2.17 4.82 10.47
N CYS A 212 -2.18 6.11 10.13
CA CYS A 212 -1.44 7.11 10.93
C CYS A 212 -2.20 7.60 12.16
N THR A 213 -3.43 7.15 12.35
CA THR A 213 -4.26 7.47 13.52
C THR A 213 -4.48 6.27 14.45
N GLY A 214 -3.62 5.26 14.39
CA GLY A 214 -3.61 4.11 15.29
C GLY A 214 -4.03 2.78 14.65
N GLY A 215 -4.50 2.78 13.39
CA GLY A 215 -4.73 1.54 12.66
C GLY A 215 -3.42 0.82 12.36
N ASN A 216 -3.40 -0.49 12.53
CA ASN A 216 -2.19 -1.34 12.34
C ASN A 216 -0.96 -0.93 13.16
N PHE A 217 -1.15 -0.19 14.25
CA PHE A 217 -0.08 0.30 15.10
C PHE A 217 0.56 -0.82 15.95
N THR A 218 1.87 -0.78 16.16
CA THR A 218 2.60 -1.74 16.99
C THR A 218 2.00 -1.86 18.39
N ASP A 219 1.70 -0.73 19.04
CA ASP A 219 1.10 -0.69 20.37
C ASP A 219 -0.43 -0.63 20.30
N TRP A 220 -1.04 -1.52 19.53
CA TRP A 220 -2.48 -1.58 19.31
C TRP A 220 -3.31 -1.69 20.59
N LYS A 221 -2.72 -2.16 21.70
CA LYS A 221 -3.39 -2.25 23.01
C LYS A 221 -3.64 -0.89 23.65
N ASP A 222 -2.89 0.12 23.25
CA ASP A 222 -3.00 1.49 23.73
C ASP A 222 -3.99 2.32 22.90
N VAL A 223 -4.52 1.72 21.82
CA VAL A 223 -5.48 2.36 20.92
C VAL A 223 -6.90 2.01 21.33
N ASP A 224 -7.70 3.03 21.61
CA ASP A 224 -9.10 2.87 21.96
C ASP A 224 -10.03 3.16 20.76
N GLY A 225 -11.25 2.63 20.78
CA GLY A 225 -12.34 2.99 19.87
C GLY A 225 -12.15 2.52 18.43
N PHE A 226 -11.69 1.29 18.23
CA PHE A 226 -11.55 0.67 16.89
C PHE A 226 -12.87 0.67 16.09
N GLU A 227 -14.03 0.74 16.75
CA GLU A 227 -15.36 0.81 16.13
C GLU A 227 -15.67 2.18 15.50
N ASP A 228 -14.98 3.25 15.89
CA ASP A 228 -15.13 4.62 15.36
C ASP A 228 -13.76 5.29 15.15
N MET A 229 -12.86 4.61 14.46
CA MET A 229 -11.51 5.12 14.17
C MET A 229 -11.57 6.49 13.52
N GLY A 230 -10.81 7.44 14.09
CA GLY A 230 -10.66 8.78 13.52
C GLY A 230 -9.83 8.73 12.24
N PHE A 231 -10.36 9.29 11.14
CA PHE A 231 -9.62 9.41 9.90
C PHE A 231 -8.71 10.65 9.89
N PRO A 232 -7.56 10.59 9.21
CA PRO A 232 -6.51 11.59 9.38
C PRO A 232 -6.86 12.93 8.74
N ILE A 233 -6.34 13.98 9.38
CA ILE A 233 -6.35 15.36 8.90
C ILE A 233 -4.93 15.89 8.96
N VAL A 234 -4.48 16.54 7.90
CA VAL A 234 -3.28 17.39 7.92
C VAL A 234 -3.69 18.86 7.87
N GLU A 235 -3.07 19.66 8.73
CA GLU A 235 -3.13 21.12 8.71
C GLU A 235 -1.76 21.64 8.28
N VAL A 236 -1.66 22.11 7.03
CA VAL A 236 -0.40 22.49 6.37
C VAL A 236 -0.26 24.00 6.34
N GLU A 237 0.94 24.50 6.65
CA GLU A 237 1.32 25.91 6.56
C GLU A 237 2.02 26.23 5.22
N GLY A 238 2.05 27.51 4.83
CA GLY A 238 2.65 27.93 3.56
C GLY A 238 4.15 27.65 3.42
N ASN A 239 4.87 27.41 4.53
CA ASN A 239 6.27 27.00 4.56
C ASN A 239 6.47 25.48 4.39
N GLY A 240 5.39 24.70 4.31
CA GLY A 240 5.41 23.26 4.15
C GLY A 240 5.37 22.45 5.44
N ASP A 241 5.51 23.07 6.61
CA ASP A 241 5.33 22.40 7.89
C ASP A 241 3.86 22.02 8.09
N PHE A 242 3.58 20.92 8.76
CA PHE A 242 2.20 20.49 8.98
C PHE A 242 1.97 19.76 10.30
N ILE A 243 0.72 19.74 10.71
CA ILE A 243 0.24 18.98 11.87
C ILE A 243 -0.67 17.86 11.39
N VAL A 244 -0.37 16.64 11.83
CA VAL A 244 -1.26 15.47 11.69
C VAL A 244 -2.19 15.42 12.88
N SER A 245 -3.48 15.20 12.63
CA SER A 245 -4.49 15.08 13.66
C SER A 245 -5.65 14.18 13.20
N LYS A 246 -6.69 14.05 14.01
CA LYS A 246 -7.96 13.38 13.67
C LYS A 246 -9.15 14.18 14.20
N PRO A 247 -10.38 13.89 13.76
CA PRO A 247 -11.57 14.54 14.33
C PRO A 247 -11.72 14.26 15.83
N GLU A 248 -12.03 15.30 16.58
CA GLU A 248 -12.24 15.21 18.03
C GLU A 248 -13.40 14.26 18.38
N GLY A 249 -13.24 13.51 19.47
CA GLY A 249 -14.23 12.56 19.98
C GLY A 249 -14.41 11.33 19.08
N THR A 250 -13.38 10.97 18.30
CA THR A 250 -13.30 9.71 17.55
C THR A 250 -12.28 8.77 18.19
N GLY A 251 -12.38 7.47 17.88
CA GLY A 251 -11.39 6.48 18.30
C GLY A 251 -10.03 6.69 17.62
N GLY A 252 -9.08 5.83 17.95
CA GLY A 252 -7.71 5.96 17.47
C GLY A 252 -6.88 6.96 18.28
N MET A 253 -5.62 7.10 17.92
CA MET A 253 -4.68 8.02 18.54
C MET A 253 -3.65 8.54 17.51
N VAL A 254 -3.22 9.79 17.65
CA VAL A 254 -2.17 10.39 16.83
C VAL A 254 -0.99 10.74 17.71
N THR A 255 0.09 9.97 17.57
CA THR A 255 1.30 10.10 18.36
C THR A 255 2.55 10.04 17.46
N PHE A 256 3.72 10.31 18.03
CA PHE A 256 4.99 10.07 17.34
C PHE A 256 5.03 8.68 16.71
N GLY A 257 4.64 7.63 17.47
CA GLY A 257 4.72 6.24 16.99
C GLY A 257 3.81 5.97 15.79
N THR A 258 2.54 6.38 15.84
CA THR A 258 1.57 6.14 14.77
C THR A 258 1.96 6.85 13.47
N VAL A 259 2.47 8.08 13.58
CA VAL A 259 2.91 8.88 12.43
C VAL A 259 4.26 8.37 11.89
N ALA A 260 5.21 8.01 12.75
CA ALA A 260 6.52 7.51 12.34
C ALA A 260 6.44 6.13 11.66
N GLU A 261 5.54 5.24 12.10
CA GLU A 261 5.29 3.99 11.40
C GLU A 261 4.72 4.22 10.00
N GLN A 262 3.77 5.13 9.84
CA GLN A 262 3.20 5.47 8.53
C GLN A 262 4.23 6.20 7.66
N PHE A 263 5.06 7.04 8.25
CA PHE A 263 6.12 7.76 7.55
C PHE A 263 7.08 6.83 6.80
N LEU A 264 7.46 5.70 7.38
CA LEU A 264 8.34 4.72 6.74
C LEU A 264 7.60 3.62 5.95
N TYR A 265 6.28 3.61 6.01
CA TYR A 265 5.46 2.61 5.34
C TYR A 265 5.56 2.74 3.80
N GLU A 266 5.81 1.62 3.12
CA GLU A 266 5.94 1.54 1.65
C GLU A 266 7.01 2.47 1.02
N ILE A 267 8.01 2.88 1.78
CA ILE A 267 9.16 3.64 1.28
C ILE A 267 10.34 2.69 1.01
N GLY A 268 11.02 2.88 -0.12
CA GLY A 268 12.29 2.24 -0.42
C GLY A 268 13.45 3.00 0.21
N ASN A 269 14.19 3.77 -0.60
CA ASN A 269 15.25 4.65 -0.11
C ASN A 269 14.67 5.97 0.42
N PRO A 270 14.71 6.27 1.72
CA PRO A 270 14.17 7.52 2.28
C PRO A 270 14.89 8.78 1.77
N ALA A 271 16.16 8.67 1.35
CA ALA A 271 16.91 9.78 0.78
C ALA A 271 16.58 10.05 -0.71
N GLU A 272 15.75 9.20 -1.32
CA GLU A 272 15.51 9.22 -2.76
C GLU A 272 14.13 8.63 -3.09
N TYR A 273 13.08 9.22 -2.50
CA TYR A 273 11.70 8.83 -2.79
C TYR A 273 11.22 9.54 -4.06
N ILE A 274 11.19 8.79 -5.17
CA ILE A 274 10.96 9.32 -6.53
C ILE A 274 9.46 9.43 -6.79
N LEU A 275 8.99 10.66 -6.97
CA LEU A 275 7.63 11.00 -7.35
C LEU A 275 7.60 11.75 -8.69
N PRO A 276 6.45 11.84 -9.36
CA PRO A 276 6.33 12.56 -10.64
C PRO A 276 6.68 14.04 -10.55
N ASP A 277 6.38 14.70 -9.44
CA ASP A 277 6.52 16.14 -9.27
C ASP A 277 7.87 16.52 -8.62
N VAL A 278 8.47 15.62 -7.86
CA VAL A 278 9.66 15.89 -7.05
C VAL A 278 10.34 14.57 -6.64
N VAL A 279 11.65 14.59 -6.48
CA VAL A 279 12.37 13.52 -5.77
C VAL A 279 12.60 13.98 -4.35
N CYS A 280 11.99 13.30 -3.39
CA CYS A 280 12.01 13.66 -1.98
C CYS A 280 13.20 13.03 -1.24
N ASP A 281 13.79 13.80 -0.33
CA ASP A 281 14.71 13.32 0.70
C ASP A 281 14.04 13.54 2.06
N PHE A 282 13.78 12.45 2.75
CA PHE A 282 13.08 12.39 4.04
C PHE A 282 14.03 12.09 5.22
N THR A 283 15.34 12.07 4.99
CA THR A 283 16.33 11.69 6.02
C THR A 283 16.39 12.66 7.20
N GLU A 284 16.05 13.94 6.96
CA GLU A 284 16.06 15.01 7.97
C GLU A 284 14.64 15.37 8.47
N VAL A 285 13.63 14.58 8.11
CA VAL A 285 12.25 14.82 8.58
C VAL A 285 12.15 14.65 10.07
N THR A 286 11.61 15.64 10.76
CA THR A 286 11.35 15.61 12.19
C THR A 286 9.88 15.38 12.47
N ILE A 287 9.59 14.49 13.41
CA ILE A 287 8.23 14.15 13.87
C ILE A 287 8.18 14.46 15.37
N LYS A 288 7.35 15.42 15.76
CA LYS A 288 7.26 15.87 17.15
C LYS A 288 5.84 15.73 17.67
N ASP A 289 5.67 14.92 18.69
CA ASP A 289 4.40 14.78 19.41
C ASP A 289 4.12 16.08 20.19
N LEU A 290 2.93 16.64 19.97
CA LEU A 290 2.45 17.86 20.66
C LEU A 290 1.42 17.52 21.77
N GLY A 291 1.04 16.24 21.89
CA GLY A 291 -0.06 15.78 22.73
C GLY A 291 -1.43 16.03 22.08
N GLU A 292 -2.47 15.53 22.71
CA GLU A 292 -3.87 15.75 22.30
C GLU A 292 -4.15 15.38 20.83
N ASP A 293 -3.67 14.20 20.41
CA ASP A 293 -3.79 13.70 19.03
C ASP A 293 -3.24 14.67 17.96
N ARG A 294 -2.13 15.32 18.24
CA ARG A 294 -1.49 16.28 17.34
C ARG A 294 0.00 16.01 17.23
N VAL A 295 0.48 15.78 16.01
CA VAL A 295 1.89 15.55 15.72
C VAL A 295 2.36 16.52 14.65
N HIS A 296 3.41 17.27 14.95
CA HIS A 296 4.05 18.21 14.01
C HIS A 296 5.11 17.48 13.18
N VAL A 297 5.09 17.70 11.88
CA VAL A 297 6.04 17.13 10.91
C VAL A 297 6.65 18.25 10.08
N SER A 298 7.97 18.21 9.90
CA SER A 298 8.72 19.19 9.10
C SER A 298 10.05 18.62 8.61
N GLY A 299 10.76 19.34 7.74
CA GLY A 299 12.14 19.02 7.36
C GLY A 299 12.28 18.15 6.10
N ALA A 300 11.21 17.88 5.36
CA ALA A 300 11.34 17.24 4.05
C ALA A 300 12.08 18.17 3.08
N SER A 301 12.97 17.63 2.27
CA SER A 301 13.65 18.35 1.20
C SER A 301 13.44 17.69 -0.16
N GLY A 302 13.57 18.45 -1.24
CA GLY A 302 13.26 17.99 -2.58
C GLY A 302 14.33 18.34 -3.61
N SER A 303 14.35 17.55 -4.66
CA SER A 303 15.18 17.74 -5.85
C SER A 303 14.30 17.68 -7.10
N PRO A 304 14.78 18.18 -8.27
CA PRO A 304 14.04 18.06 -9.52
C PRO A 304 13.55 16.64 -9.79
N PRO A 305 12.35 16.45 -10.39
CA PRO A 305 11.85 15.12 -10.72
C PRO A 305 12.62 14.49 -11.89
N THR A 306 12.36 13.21 -12.15
CA THR A 306 12.80 12.56 -13.38
C THR A 306 11.94 13.00 -14.57
N ASP A 307 12.41 12.73 -15.79
CA ASP A 307 11.67 12.98 -17.04
C ASP A 307 10.68 11.84 -17.40
N GLN A 308 10.49 10.88 -16.49
CA GLN A 308 9.68 9.69 -16.73
C GLN A 308 8.58 9.53 -15.68
N TYR A 309 7.46 8.91 -16.09
CA TYR A 309 6.46 8.34 -15.19
C TYR A 309 6.77 6.87 -14.95
N LYS A 310 6.53 6.40 -13.73
CA LYS A 310 6.27 4.98 -13.50
C LYS A 310 4.94 4.64 -14.16
N VAL A 311 4.90 3.54 -14.87
CA VAL A 311 3.69 2.97 -15.49
C VAL A 311 3.49 1.57 -14.96
N SER A 312 2.27 1.23 -14.60
CA SER A 312 1.89 -0.10 -14.19
C SER A 312 0.89 -0.68 -15.18
N ALA A 313 1.24 -1.83 -15.74
CA ALA A 313 0.35 -2.61 -16.59
C ALA A 313 -0.09 -3.87 -15.86
N THR A 314 -1.32 -4.31 -16.09
CA THR A 314 -1.83 -5.58 -15.59
C THR A 314 -2.16 -6.51 -16.75
N PHE A 315 -1.82 -7.79 -16.60
CA PHE A 315 -2.10 -8.79 -17.61
C PHE A 315 -2.49 -10.12 -16.99
N MET A 316 -3.14 -10.97 -17.77
CA MET A 316 -3.55 -12.30 -17.33
C MET A 316 -2.43 -13.31 -17.56
N ASP A 317 -2.00 -14.02 -16.50
CA ASP A 317 -1.06 -15.13 -16.56
C ASP A 317 -1.68 -16.40 -15.99
N GLY A 318 -2.51 -17.06 -16.79
CA GLY A 318 -3.21 -18.28 -16.41
C GLY A 318 -4.29 -18.08 -15.36
N TYR A 319 -4.42 -19.07 -14.48
CA TYR A 319 -5.49 -19.16 -13.48
C TYR A 319 -4.91 -19.47 -12.11
N ARG A 320 -5.71 -19.20 -11.07
CA ARG A 320 -5.38 -19.50 -9.68
C ARG A 320 -6.57 -20.07 -8.93
N VAL A 321 -6.28 -20.88 -7.92
CA VAL A 321 -7.24 -21.38 -6.95
C VAL A 321 -6.63 -21.29 -5.56
N ASN A 322 -7.47 -21.02 -4.57
CA ASN A 322 -7.10 -20.99 -3.17
C ASN A 322 -8.20 -21.69 -2.37
N GLY A 323 -7.87 -22.85 -1.79
CA GLY A 323 -8.81 -23.65 -1.03
C GLY A 323 -8.36 -23.81 0.43
N THR A 324 -9.32 -23.98 1.33
CA THR A 324 -9.06 -24.12 2.77
C THR A 324 -9.82 -25.31 3.34
N LEU A 325 -9.15 -26.05 4.24
CA LEU A 325 -9.73 -27.15 5.01
C LEU A 325 -9.46 -26.93 6.49
N VAL A 326 -10.47 -27.08 7.33
CA VAL A 326 -10.32 -27.05 8.78
C VAL A 326 -10.04 -28.46 9.28
N ILE A 327 -8.97 -28.63 10.06
CA ILE A 327 -8.50 -29.91 10.58
C ILE A 327 -8.39 -29.80 12.11
N GLY A 328 -9.08 -30.68 12.82
CA GLY A 328 -9.08 -30.73 14.27
C GLY A 328 -8.49 -32.00 14.86
N GLY A 329 -8.17 -31.94 16.15
CA GLY A 329 -7.74 -33.08 16.96
C GLY A 329 -6.22 -33.25 17.02
N ARG A 330 -5.77 -34.41 17.48
CA ARG A 330 -4.35 -34.71 17.65
C ARG A 330 -3.61 -34.66 16.32
N ASP A 331 -2.36 -34.24 16.36
CA ASP A 331 -1.44 -34.22 15.22
C ASP A 331 -2.01 -33.44 14.02
N SER A 332 -2.76 -32.35 14.28
CA SER A 332 -3.44 -31.60 13.23
C SER A 332 -2.49 -31.05 12.17
N ASP A 333 -1.28 -30.62 12.57
CA ASP A 333 -0.21 -30.17 11.67
C ASP A 333 0.32 -31.29 10.78
N LEU A 334 0.57 -32.50 11.35
CA LEU A 334 1.01 -33.66 10.58
C LEU A 334 -0.08 -34.12 9.61
N LYS A 335 -1.34 -34.15 10.06
CA LYS A 335 -2.50 -34.44 9.19
C LYS A 335 -2.58 -33.44 8.03
N GLY A 336 -2.43 -32.14 8.32
CA GLY A 336 -2.43 -31.10 7.30
C GLY A 336 -1.40 -31.33 6.21
N LYS A 337 -0.16 -31.67 6.59
CA LYS A 337 0.93 -32.02 5.66
C LYS A 337 0.59 -33.25 4.81
N ILE A 338 0.07 -34.30 5.45
CA ILE A 338 -0.31 -35.54 4.75
C ILE A 338 -1.43 -35.24 3.75
N ILE A 339 -2.47 -34.52 4.16
CA ILE A 339 -3.62 -34.17 3.33
C ILE A 339 -3.18 -33.33 2.13
N ALA A 340 -2.39 -32.28 2.34
CA ALA A 340 -1.90 -31.42 1.25
C ALA A 340 -1.13 -32.24 0.21
N ASN A 341 -0.15 -33.05 0.65
CA ASN A 341 0.66 -33.87 -0.24
C ASN A 341 -0.17 -34.95 -0.96
N ALA A 342 -1.14 -35.55 -0.28
CA ALA A 342 -2.02 -36.57 -0.87
C ALA A 342 -2.91 -35.95 -1.96
N ILE A 343 -3.50 -34.78 -1.73
CA ILE A 343 -4.31 -34.06 -2.72
C ILE A 343 -3.45 -33.70 -3.94
N ILE A 344 -2.29 -33.07 -3.74
CA ILE A 344 -1.39 -32.69 -4.84
C ILE A 344 -1.00 -33.92 -5.67
N LYS A 345 -0.60 -35.01 -5.02
CA LYS A 345 -0.22 -36.26 -5.72
C LYS A 345 -1.38 -36.85 -6.48
N LYS A 346 -2.58 -36.91 -5.87
CA LYS A 346 -3.79 -37.41 -6.51
C LYS A 346 -4.16 -36.59 -7.76
N VAL A 347 -4.18 -35.27 -7.61
CA VAL A 347 -4.46 -34.36 -8.74
C VAL A 347 -3.46 -34.56 -9.87
N ASN A 348 -2.17 -34.61 -9.57
CA ASN A 348 -1.14 -34.83 -10.58
C ASN A 348 -1.31 -36.18 -11.32
N ASN A 349 -1.75 -37.23 -10.65
CA ASN A 349 -2.07 -38.49 -11.30
C ASN A 349 -3.25 -38.34 -12.29
N ILE A 350 -4.33 -37.66 -11.86
CA ILE A 350 -5.50 -37.40 -12.71
C ILE A 350 -5.11 -36.53 -13.94
N LEU A 351 -4.30 -35.49 -13.70
CA LEU A 351 -3.81 -34.62 -14.80
C LEU A 351 -3.00 -35.42 -15.81
N LYS A 352 -2.11 -36.29 -15.34
CA LYS A 352 -1.33 -37.18 -16.22
C LYS A 352 -2.22 -38.11 -17.06
N GLU A 353 -3.23 -38.72 -16.45
CA GLU A 353 -4.20 -39.57 -17.16
C GLU A 353 -5.00 -38.81 -18.22
N LYS A 354 -5.25 -37.51 -17.99
CA LYS A 354 -5.98 -36.63 -18.91
C LYS A 354 -5.07 -35.96 -19.95
N GLY A 355 -3.76 -36.16 -19.92
CA GLY A 355 -2.80 -35.50 -20.80
C GLY A 355 -2.67 -33.99 -20.53
N LEU A 356 -2.93 -33.54 -19.30
CA LEU A 356 -2.76 -32.16 -18.86
C LEU A 356 -1.40 -31.99 -18.15
N ASP A 357 -0.88 -30.76 -18.14
CA ASP A 357 0.34 -30.43 -17.41
C ASP A 357 0.11 -30.60 -15.90
N GLN A 358 1.16 -31.07 -15.20
CA GLN A 358 1.11 -31.25 -13.75
C GLN A 358 1.15 -29.91 -13.01
N LEU A 359 0.64 -29.90 -11.77
CA LEU A 359 0.76 -28.76 -10.88
C LEU A 359 2.23 -28.48 -10.57
N ASN A 360 2.75 -27.36 -11.02
CA ASN A 360 4.16 -26.96 -10.84
C ASN A 360 4.30 -25.73 -9.93
N LYS A 361 3.27 -24.92 -9.81
CA LYS A 361 3.22 -23.76 -8.91
C LYS A 361 2.12 -24.01 -7.88
N THR A 362 2.48 -24.70 -6.80
CA THR A 362 1.54 -25.07 -5.71
C THR A 362 2.24 -24.88 -4.37
N SER A 363 1.54 -24.25 -3.43
CA SER A 363 1.97 -24.06 -2.04
C SER A 363 0.87 -24.43 -1.07
N TYR A 364 1.23 -24.75 0.17
CA TYR A 364 0.26 -24.87 1.25
C TYR A 364 0.81 -24.25 2.55
N ASP A 365 -0.10 -23.75 3.35
CA ASP A 365 0.15 -23.20 4.68
C ASP A 365 -0.70 -23.94 5.71
N LEU A 366 -0.15 -24.10 6.91
CA LEU A 366 -0.85 -24.65 8.07
C LEU A 366 -1.11 -23.53 9.06
N ILE A 367 -2.18 -22.78 8.83
CA ILE A 367 -2.55 -21.62 9.66
C ILE A 367 -2.91 -22.11 11.06
N GLY A 368 -2.30 -21.51 12.08
CA GLY A 368 -2.43 -21.93 13.48
C GLY A 368 -1.22 -22.72 14.01
N THR A 369 -0.16 -22.85 13.19
CA THR A 369 1.11 -23.50 13.60
C THR A 369 2.31 -22.56 13.43
N ASP A 370 2.11 -21.24 13.49
CA ASP A 370 3.14 -20.22 13.25
C ASP A 370 3.84 -20.37 11.89
N SER A 371 3.17 -20.90 10.89
CA SER A 371 3.76 -21.21 9.57
C SER A 371 4.36 -20.00 8.88
N ILE A 372 3.86 -18.78 9.15
CA ILE A 372 4.40 -17.53 8.60
C ILE A 372 5.81 -17.20 9.15
N TYR A 373 6.16 -17.71 10.31
CA TYR A 373 7.50 -17.52 10.92
C TYR A 373 8.59 -18.43 10.33
N GLY A 374 8.22 -19.37 9.46
CA GLY A 374 9.17 -20.31 8.85
C GLY A 374 10.01 -21.03 9.88
N LYS A 375 11.35 -20.90 9.83
CA LYS A 375 12.27 -21.53 10.79
C LYS A 375 12.23 -20.92 12.20
N ASN A 376 11.66 -19.74 12.36
CA ASN A 376 11.57 -19.03 13.64
C ASN A 376 10.28 -19.39 14.41
N HIS A 377 9.47 -20.34 13.89
CA HIS A 377 8.22 -20.74 14.52
C HIS A 377 8.45 -21.34 15.92
N SER A 378 7.53 -21.06 16.83
CA SER A 378 7.45 -21.76 18.11
C SER A 378 6.91 -23.18 17.89
N LYS A 379 7.42 -24.17 18.65
CA LYS A 379 6.88 -25.54 18.60
C LYS A 379 5.58 -25.64 19.41
N ILE A 380 4.54 -24.97 18.96
CA ILE A 380 3.20 -25.05 19.56
C ILE A 380 2.46 -26.21 18.91
N GLU A 381 2.02 -27.21 19.71
CA GLU A 381 1.05 -28.21 19.25
C GLU A 381 -0.32 -27.56 19.16
N SER A 382 -0.73 -27.21 17.95
CA SER A 382 -2.10 -26.76 17.71
C SER A 382 -3.03 -27.97 17.55
N LYS A 383 -4.19 -27.90 18.19
CA LYS A 383 -5.26 -28.92 18.03
C LYS A 383 -6.28 -28.57 16.96
N GLU A 384 -6.18 -27.37 16.41
CA GLU A 384 -7.03 -26.86 15.33
C GLU A 384 -6.18 -26.05 14.37
N ILE A 385 -6.23 -26.42 13.10
CA ILE A 385 -5.52 -25.69 12.04
C ILE A 385 -6.43 -25.45 10.83
N VAL A 386 -6.08 -24.47 10.03
CA VAL A 386 -6.60 -24.32 8.68
C VAL A 386 -5.49 -24.66 7.69
N LEU A 387 -5.63 -25.76 6.98
CA LEU A 387 -4.83 -26.05 5.79
C LEU A 387 -5.31 -25.13 4.66
N ARG A 388 -4.46 -24.22 4.22
CA ARG A 388 -4.66 -23.45 2.99
C ARG A 388 -3.82 -24.06 1.88
N LEU A 389 -4.40 -24.35 0.73
CA LEU A 389 -3.73 -24.88 -0.46
C LEU A 389 -3.99 -23.92 -1.62
N ALA A 390 -2.92 -23.35 -2.16
CA ALA A 390 -2.95 -22.42 -3.28
C ALA A 390 -2.22 -23.00 -4.49
N SER A 391 -2.74 -22.79 -5.69
CA SER A 391 -2.08 -23.21 -6.92
C SER A 391 -2.36 -22.24 -8.07
N LYS A 392 -1.35 -22.07 -8.94
CA LYS A 392 -1.46 -21.43 -10.26
C LYS A 392 -1.22 -22.43 -11.37
N HIS A 393 -1.93 -22.24 -12.49
CA HIS A 393 -1.76 -23.10 -13.66
C HIS A 393 -2.23 -22.38 -14.94
N GLN A 394 -1.59 -22.66 -16.07
CA GLN A 394 -2.02 -22.08 -17.36
C GLN A 394 -3.35 -22.65 -17.84
N GLN A 395 -3.62 -23.92 -17.56
CA GLN A 395 -4.85 -24.62 -17.96
C GLN A 395 -5.88 -24.54 -16.83
N LYS A 396 -7.02 -23.88 -17.06
CA LYS A 396 -8.12 -23.73 -16.10
C LYS A 396 -8.64 -25.08 -15.61
N GLU A 397 -8.70 -26.08 -16.48
CA GLU A 397 -9.22 -27.41 -16.17
C GLU A 397 -8.42 -28.11 -15.08
N ALA A 398 -7.09 -27.95 -15.06
CA ALA A 398 -6.23 -28.51 -14.02
C ALA A 398 -6.61 -28.02 -12.63
N LEU A 399 -6.91 -26.72 -12.49
CA LEU A 399 -7.33 -26.13 -11.22
C LEU A 399 -8.79 -26.45 -10.86
N ILE A 400 -9.65 -26.68 -11.84
CA ILE A 400 -11.02 -27.20 -11.58
C ILE A 400 -10.92 -28.58 -10.95
N ILE A 401 -10.04 -29.45 -11.45
CA ILE A 401 -9.80 -30.78 -10.87
C ILE A 401 -9.27 -30.64 -9.44
N LEU A 402 -8.29 -29.77 -9.19
CA LEU A 402 -7.78 -29.50 -7.84
C LEU A 402 -8.90 -29.03 -6.90
N SER A 403 -9.75 -28.10 -7.35
CA SER A 403 -10.90 -27.61 -6.59
C SER A 403 -11.91 -28.71 -6.24
N GLN A 404 -12.11 -29.69 -7.16
CA GLN A 404 -12.98 -30.84 -6.92
C GLN A 404 -12.39 -31.82 -5.92
N GLU A 405 -11.10 -32.10 -6.03
CA GLU A 405 -10.42 -33.08 -5.18
C GLU A 405 -10.19 -32.61 -3.74
N LEU A 406 -10.17 -31.30 -3.51
CA LEU A 406 -10.19 -30.73 -2.15
C LEU A 406 -11.41 -31.18 -1.34
N ALA A 407 -12.59 -31.25 -1.95
CA ALA A 407 -13.83 -31.63 -1.28
C ALA A 407 -13.79 -33.07 -0.76
N GLN A 408 -13.11 -33.98 -1.48
CA GLN A 408 -12.98 -35.38 -1.09
C GLN A 408 -12.19 -35.60 0.19
N ALA A 409 -11.39 -34.60 0.61
CA ALA A 409 -10.64 -34.67 1.86
C ALA A 409 -11.53 -34.89 3.10
N VAL A 410 -12.78 -34.42 3.07
CA VAL A 410 -13.72 -34.55 4.19
C VAL A 410 -14.06 -36.02 4.50
N THR A 411 -14.03 -36.91 3.49
CA THR A 411 -14.42 -38.32 3.64
C THR A 411 -13.29 -39.32 3.39
N GLY A 412 -12.26 -38.91 2.63
CA GLY A 412 -11.24 -39.85 2.14
C GLY A 412 -9.81 -39.57 2.65
N MET A 413 -9.64 -38.72 3.65
CA MET A 413 -8.33 -38.31 4.20
C MET A 413 -8.25 -38.64 5.71
N PRO A 414 -7.10 -38.40 6.39
CA PRO A 414 -6.97 -38.61 7.84
C PRO A 414 -8.10 -37.99 8.65
N ALA A 415 -8.53 -38.69 9.72
CA ALA A 415 -9.63 -38.26 10.57
C ALA A 415 -9.38 -36.85 11.17
N GLY A 416 -10.44 -36.06 11.24
CA GLY A 416 -10.38 -34.71 11.82
C GLY A 416 -10.57 -33.58 10.81
N VAL A 417 -10.72 -33.87 9.52
CA VAL A 417 -11.16 -32.86 8.55
C VAL A 417 -12.62 -32.52 8.85
N ILE A 418 -12.85 -31.27 9.29
CA ILE A 418 -14.17 -30.81 9.73
C ILE A 418 -14.99 -30.33 8.53
N ASN A 419 -14.42 -29.39 7.77
CA ASN A 419 -15.09 -28.78 6.62
C ASN A 419 -14.08 -28.01 5.76
N TYR A 420 -14.51 -27.54 4.58
CA TYR A 420 -13.84 -26.53 3.80
C TYR A 420 -14.57 -25.18 3.95
N LEU A 421 -13.77 -24.11 4.18
CA LEU A 421 -14.33 -22.77 4.39
C LEU A 421 -14.73 -22.14 3.04
N GLY A 422 -15.89 -21.50 3.00
CA GLY A 422 -16.36 -20.77 1.82
C GLY A 422 -16.86 -21.62 0.65
N GLY A 423 -17.05 -22.95 0.85
CA GLY A 423 -17.51 -23.86 -0.21
C GLY A 423 -16.39 -24.28 -1.17
N ARG A 424 -16.76 -24.86 -2.30
CA ARG A 424 -15.80 -25.27 -3.34
C ARG A 424 -15.03 -24.05 -3.84
N PRO A 425 -13.68 -24.02 -3.75
CA PRO A 425 -12.91 -22.84 -4.12
C PRO A 425 -13.05 -22.50 -5.62
N PRO A 426 -13.39 -21.25 -5.95
CA PRO A 426 -13.53 -20.84 -7.35
C PRO A 426 -12.17 -20.72 -8.01
N VAL A 427 -12.09 -21.16 -9.27
CA VAL A 427 -10.94 -20.91 -10.13
C VAL A 427 -11.09 -19.54 -10.79
N SER A 428 -10.14 -18.65 -10.52
CA SER A 428 -10.12 -17.27 -11.05
C SER A 428 -8.91 -17.04 -11.92
N PRO A 429 -8.94 -16.06 -12.84
CA PRO A 429 -7.75 -15.62 -13.56
C PRO A 429 -6.67 -15.14 -12.59
N SER A 430 -5.41 -15.50 -12.86
CA SER A 430 -4.23 -14.91 -12.21
C SER A 430 -3.86 -13.62 -12.93
N ILE A 431 -3.72 -12.53 -12.19
CA ILE A 431 -3.30 -11.24 -12.71
C ILE A 431 -1.89 -10.96 -12.24
N GLU A 432 -1.05 -10.63 -13.18
CA GLU A 432 0.35 -10.24 -12.94
C GLU A 432 0.51 -8.74 -13.20
N LEU A 433 1.51 -8.16 -12.54
CA LEU A 433 1.93 -6.79 -12.75
C LEU A 433 3.14 -6.75 -13.68
N PHE A 434 3.23 -5.66 -14.44
CA PHE A 434 4.36 -5.30 -15.26
C PHE A 434 4.61 -3.81 -15.09
N SER A 435 5.74 -3.44 -14.53
CA SER A 435 6.10 -2.05 -14.25
C SER A 435 7.19 -1.57 -15.17
N PHE A 436 7.06 -0.35 -15.70
CA PHE A 436 8.06 0.25 -16.58
C PHE A 436 8.10 1.77 -16.43
N LEU A 437 9.14 2.38 -17.01
CA LEU A 437 9.25 3.84 -17.09
C LEU A 437 8.85 4.30 -18.49
N TYR A 438 8.11 5.41 -18.55
CA TYR A 438 7.64 6.00 -19.80
C TYR A 438 7.83 7.51 -19.78
N ALA A 439 8.37 8.07 -20.87
CA ALA A 439 8.70 9.48 -20.94
C ALA A 439 7.47 10.38 -20.74
N LYS A 440 7.58 11.41 -19.91
CA LYS A 440 6.49 12.33 -19.59
C LYS A 440 5.98 13.08 -20.80
N ASP A 441 6.85 13.44 -21.74
CA ASP A 441 6.51 14.12 -22.99
C ASP A 441 5.66 13.27 -23.96
N GLN A 442 5.59 11.96 -23.74
CA GLN A 442 4.76 11.03 -24.48
C GLN A 442 3.34 10.88 -23.88
N VAL A 443 3.11 11.43 -22.70
CA VAL A 443 1.83 11.35 -21.98
C VAL A 443 1.08 12.68 -22.09
N LYS A 444 -0.10 12.66 -22.68
CA LYS A 444 -0.92 13.85 -22.85
C LYS A 444 -1.90 13.99 -21.68
N VAL A 445 -1.59 14.85 -20.73
CA VAL A 445 -2.50 15.16 -19.61
C VAL A 445 -3.50 16.20 -20.04
N GLU A 446 -4.79 15.95 -19.81
CA GLU A 446 -5.89 16.84 -20.16
C GLU A 446 -6.83 17.06 -18.97
N VAL A 447 -7.39 18.26 -18.93
CA VAL A 447 -8.43 18.64 -17.97
C VAL A 447 -9.70 18.98 -18.73
N ASP A 448 -10.80 18.34 -18.37
CA ASP A 448 -12.14 18.61 -18.87
C ASP A 448 -13.00 19.22 -17.76
N ILE A 449 -13.43 20.46 -17.97
CA ILE A 449 -14.40 21.15 -17.11
C ILE A 449 -15.63 21.48 -18.00
N GLU A 450 -16.78 20.93 -17.65
CA GLU A 450 -18.06 21.19 -18.35
C GLU A 450 -17.97 20.98 -19.89
N GLY A 451 -17.18 20.00 -20.33
CA GLY A 451 -16.95 19.69 -21.75
C GLY A 451 -15.88 20.56 -22.43
N GLN A 452 -15.26 21.48 -21.71
CA GLN A 452 -14.13 22.27 -22.21
C GLN A 452 -12.81 21.58 -21.87
N ILE A 453 -12.25 20.88 -22.86
CA ILE A 453 -10.99 20.14 -22.71
C ILE A 453 -9.81 21.08 -22.97
N SER A 454 -8.81 21.02 -22.11
CA SER A 454 -7.54 21.73 -22.28
C SER A 454 -6.36 20.83 -21.89
N SER A 455 -5.30 20.88 -22.70
CA SER A 455 -4.06 20.18 -22.39
C SER A 455 -3.30 20.89 -21.29
N VAL A 456 -2.70 20.11 -20.38
CA VAL A 456 -1.86 20.59 -19.29
C VAL A 456 -0.40 20.42 -19.70
N LYS A 457 0.37 21.48 -19.61
CA LYS A 457 1.82 21.39 -19.82
C LYS A 457 2.45 20.83 -18.55
N ILE A 458 3.03 19.66 -18.64
CA ILE A 458 3.78 19.05 -17.55
C ILE A 458 5.22 19.60 -17.59
N GLY A 459 5.66 20.18 -16.51
CA GLY A 459 7.05 20.58 -16.35
C GLY A 459 7.92 19.33 -16.25
N SER A 460 8.37 18.81 -17.39
CA SER A 460 9.34 17.72 -17.44
C SER A 460 10.75 18.26 -17.19
N ALA A 461 10.96 18.85 -16.04
CA ALA A 461 12.31 19.27 -15.67
C ALA A 461 13.13 18.01 -15.34
N GLY A 462 13.50 17.24 -16.35
CA GLY A 462 14.48 16.18 -16.19
C GLY A 462 15.76 16.75 -15.52
N GLY A 463 16.62 15.91 -15.02
CA GLY A 463 17.89 16.32 -14.42
C GLY A 463 18.17 15.62 -13.09
N TYR A 464 17.25 14.83 -12.58
CA TYR A 464 17.58 13.96 -11.47
C TYR A 464 18.48 12.83 -11.95
N ASN A 465 19.72 12.83 -11.50
CA ASN A 465 20.64 11.71 -11.67
C ASN A 465 20.49 10.80 -10.46
N LEU A 466 19.99 9.59 -10.67
CA LEU A 466 19.95 8.55 -9.66
C LEU A 466 21.33 8.41 -9.03
N LYS A 467 21.46 8.82 -7.79
CA LYS A 467 22.64 8.57 -6.98
C LYS A 467 22.19 7.56 -5.95
N MET A 468 22.78 6.37 -5.93
CA MET A 468 22.60 5.44 -4.80
C MET A 468 23.18 6.10 -3.54
N LYS A 469 22.44 7.09 -3.01
CA LYS A 469 22.83 7.81 -1.81
C LYS A 469 22.42 6.99 -0.58
N ASN A 470 23.29 7.00 0.42
CA ASN A 470 23.00 6.66 1.81
C ASN A 470 22.60 5.19 2.09
N VAL A 471 23.06 4.20 1.30
CA VAL A 471 23.01 2.82 1.77
C VAL A 471 23.75 2.74 3.11
N ARG A 472 23.09 2.19 4.11
CA ARG A 472 23.63 2.06 5.47
C ARG A 472 24.98 1.33 5.43
N LEU A 473 26.02 1.96 5.95
CA LEU A 473 27.26 1.26 6.28
C LEU A 473 26.99 0.44 7.53
N GLU A 474 26.94 -0.86 7.37
CA GLU A 474 26.66 -1.75 8.48
C GLU A 474 27.75 -1.70 9.54
N PRO A 475 27.41 -1.70 10.84
CA PRO A 475 28.40 -1.75 11.89
C PRO A 475 29.21 -3.03 11.77
N GLU A 476 30.54 -2.92 11.94
CA GLU A 476 31.39 -4.11 12.04
C GLU A 476 30.90 -4.98 13.20
N SER A 477 30.77 -6.29 12.94
CA SER A 477 30.34 -7.27 13.96
C SER A 477 31.33 -7.22 15.13
N GLN A 478 30.97 -6.47 16.17
CA GLN A 478 31.75 -6.46 17.41
C GLN A 478 31.57 -7.81 18.11
N ASN A 479 32.67 -8.33 18.67
CA ASN A 479 32.72 -9.59 19.40
C ASN A 479 31.55 -9.71 20.38
N LYS A 480 30.71 -10.71 20.19
CA LYS A 480 29.57 -11.04 21.06
C LYS A 480 30.09 -11.21 22.48
N SER A 481 29.81 -10.29 23.39
CA SER A 481 29.95 -10.52 24.80
C SER A 481 29.02 -11.69 25.20
N GLN A 482 29.58 -12.76 25.72
CA GLN A 482 28.87 -14.04 25.87
C GLN A 482 27.77 -14.09 26.95
N ASN A 483 27.51 -12.97 27.66
CA ASN A 483 26.61 -12.93 28.83
C ASN A 483 25.59 -11.76 28.79
N LEU A 484 25.11 -11.36 27.63
CA LEU A 484 24.06 -10.33 27.55
C LEU A 484 22.66 -10.97 27.66
N SER A 485 21.80 -10.34 28.45
CA SER A 485 20.37 -10.64 28.49
C SER A 485 19.73 -10.28 27.14
N ARG A 486 18.64 -10.95 26.75
CA ARG A 486 17.96 -10.69 25.48
C ARG A 486 16.53 -10.19 25.71
N VAL A 487 16.11 -9.28 24.88
CA VAL A 487 14.73 -8.76 24.86
C VAL A 487 14.20 -8.75 23.43
N PRO A 488 12.92 -9.04 23.21
CA PRO A 488 12.34 -8.95 21.89
C PRO A 488 12.27 -7.48 21.43
N LEU A 489 12.49 -7.28 20.13
CA LEU A 489 12.59 -5.96 19.49
C LEU A 489 11.39 -5.06 19.80
N TYR A 490 10.18 -5.62 19.97
CA TYR A 490 8.99 -4.82 20.28
C TYR A 490 9.11 -4.00 21.56
N LYS A 491 9.99 -4.38 22.51
CA LYS A 491 10.27 -3.56 23.70
C LYS A 491 11.13 -2.33 23.40
N LEU A 492 11.86 -2.34 22.31
CA LEU A 492 12.83 -1.30 21.93
C LEU A 492 12.35 -0.44 20.76
N ALA A 493 11.45 -0.96 19.92
CA ALA A 493 11.07 -0.31 18.68
C ALA A 493 9.59 -0.40 18.36
N PHE A 494 9.14 0.55 17.53
CA PHE A 494 7.95 0.44 16.69
C PHE A 494 8.37 -0.11 15.33
N ALA A 495 7.49 -0.84 14.64
CA ALA A 495 7.78 -1.31 13.29
C ALA A 495 6.54 -1.53 12.45
N ARG A 496 6.62 -1.15 11.17
CA ARG A 496 5.57 -1.39 10.18
C ARG A 496 6.17 -1.91 8.88
N SER A 497 5.41 -2.77 8.19
CA SER A 497 5.80 -3.31 6.89
C SER A 497 4.68 -3.18 5.86
N GLY A 498 5.07 -3.08 4.60
CA GLY A 498 4.17 -3.04 3.46
C GLY A 498 4.85 -3.49 2.18
N ASP A 499 4.06 -3.62 1.12
CA ASP A 499 4.54 -4.06 -0.17
C ASP A 499 5.09 -2.90 -1.04
N LYS A 500 6.01 -3.26 -1.91
CA LYS A 500 6.53 -2.43 -2.99
C LYS A 500 6.72 -3.35 -4.21
N GLY A 501 5.64 -3.64 -4.92
CA GLY A 501 5.64 -4.65 -5.97
C GLY A 501 5.89 -6.06 -5.41
N ASN A 502 6.99 -6.72 -5.80
CA ASN A 502 7.42 -8.03 -5.25
C ASN A 502 8.30 -7.91 -4.00
N HIS A 503 8.53 -6.69 -3.50
CA HIS A 503 9.41 -6.41 -2.37
C HIS A 503 8.61 -6.03 -1.14
N THR A 504 9.20 -6.21 0.05
CA THR A 504 8.61 -5.74 1.31
C THR A 504 9.51 -4.68 1.92
N ASN A 505 8.95 -3.56 2.30
CA ASN A 505 9.61 -2.61 3.17
C ASN A 505 9.29 -2.93 4.64
N ILE A 506 10.27 -2.72 5.54
CA ILE A 506 10.10 -2.76 7.00
C ILE A 506 10.78 -1.52 7.59
N GLY A 507 9.98 -0.58 8.09
CA GLY A 507 10.48 0.54 8.90
C GLY A 507 10.57 0.10 10.36
N VAL A 508 11.74 0.35 10.99
CA VAL A 508 11.99 0.10 12.42
C VAL A 508 12.42 1.40 13.06
N ILE A 509 11.70 1.85 14.09
CA ILE A 509 11.92 3.14 14.75
C ILE A 509 12.15 2.90 16.24
N ALA A 510 13.26 3.36 16.80
CA ALA A 510 13.54 3.23 18.22
C ALA A 510 12.51 3.99 19.06
N ARG A 511 11.99 3.36 20.12
CA ARG A 511 11.03 3.99 21.06
C ARG A 511 11.66 5.14 21.84
N LYS A 512 12.98 5.07 22.04
CA LYS A 512 13.81 6.08 22.67
C LYS A 512 15.16 6.18 21.95
N PRO A 513 15.78 7.35 21.86
CA PRO A 513 17.07 7.50 21.19
C PRO A 513 18.15 6.55 21.72
N GLU A 514 18.20 6.30 23.03
CA GLU A 514 19.18 5.41 23.67
C GLU A 514 19.01 3.93 23.28
N TYR A 515 17.86 3.52 22.73
CA TYR A 515 17.65 2.15 22.26
C TYR A 515 18.19 1.91 20.86
N PHE A 516 18.42 3.00 20.10
CA PHE A 516 18.84 2.92 18.71
C PHE A 516 20.18 2.16 18.54
N GLU A 517 21.14 2.39 19.42
CA GLU A 517 22.45 1.74 19.35
C GLU A 517 22.34 0.21 19.44
N TYR A 518 21.47 -0.32 20.31
CA TYR A 518 21.24 -1.77 20.44
C TYR A 518 20.60 -2.33 19.19
N ILE A 519 19.62 -1.61 18.61
CA ILE A 519 18.92 -2.01 17.40
C ILE A 519 19.89 -1.98 16.22
N ASP A 520 20.63 -0.89 16.04
CA ASP A 520 21.56 -0.69 14.91
C ASP A 520 22.66 -1.75 14.88
N ARG A 521 23.23 -2.07 16.05
CA ARG A 521 24.29 -3.06 16.18
C ARG A 521 23.84 -4.47 15.79
N GLU A 522 22.63 -4.88 16.16
CA GLU A 522 22.17 -6.26 16.03
C GLU A 522 21.29 -6.49 14.79
N LEU A 523 20.50 -5.51 14.41
CA LEU A 523 19.56 -5.62 13.29
C LEU A 523 20.23 -5.19 11.99
N THR A 524 21.22 -5.98 11.55
CA THR A 524 21.91 -5.79 10.27
C THR A 524 21.08 -6.33 9.11
N SER A 525 21.33 -5.89 7.87
CA SER A 525 20.70 -6.47 6.67
C SER A 525 20.86 -7.98 6.63
N LYS A 526 22.04 -8.48 7.05
CA LYS A 526 22.30 -9.92 7.11
C LYS A 526 21.48 -10.64 8.18
N ALA A 527 21.24 -10.01 9.33
CA ALA A 527 20.36 -10.56 10.37
C ALA A 527 18.93 -10.67 9.86
N VAL A 528 18.42 -9.63 9.18
CA VAL A 528 17.09 -9.61 8.56
C VAL A 528 16.98 -10.63 7.44
N GLU A 529 17.98 -10.76 6.54
CA GLU A 529 18.05 -11.82 5.52
C GLU A 529 17.93 -13.23 6.15
N ASN A 530 18.69 -13.46 7.21
CA ASN A 530 18.67 -14.75 7.90
C ASN A 530 17.30 -15.00 8.55
N TYR A 531 16.69 -13.98 9.15
CA TYR A 531 15.39 -14.11 9.80
C TYR A 531 14.29 -14.47 8.80
N PHE A 532 14.24 -13.79 7.64
CA PHE A 532 13.24 -13.99 6.59
C PHE A 532 13.68 -14.95 5.48
N SER A 533 14.72 -15.76 5.70
CA SER A 533 15.26 -16.67 4.67
C SER A 533 14.25 -17.68 4.11
N HIS A 534 13.09 -17.84 4.74
CA HIS A 534 12.02 -18.75 4.29
C HIS A 534 11.09 -18.11 3.24
N VAL A 535 11.13 -16.78 3.07
CA VAL A 535 10.31 -16.03 2.10
C VAL A 535 11.13 -15.14 1.18
N LEU A 536 12.39 -14.87 1.52
CA LEU A 536 13.29 -13.97 0.80
C LEU A 536 14.04 -14.71 -0.31
N GLU A 537 13.85 -14.29 -1.55
CA GLU A 537 14.59 -14.79 -2.72
C GLU A 537 15.73 -13.84 -3.14
N GLY A 538 15.64 -12.57 -2.81
CA GLY A 538 16.61 -11.52 -3.13
C GLY A 538 17.51 -11.15 -1.96
N LYS A 539 17.85 -9.86 -1.88
CA LYS A 539 18.73 -9.27 -0.85
C LYS A 539 17.95 -8.29 0.01
N VAL A 540 18.45 -8.02 1.23
CA VAL A 540 17.99 -6.92 2.07
C VAL A 540 18.89 -5.70 1.85
N LEU A 541 18.27 -4.57 1.54
CA LEU A 541 18.91 -3.25 1.54
C LEU A 541 18.43 -2.50 2.78
N SER A 542 19.26 -1.63 3.34
CA SER A 542 18.86 -0.80 4.49
C SER A 542 19.41 0.61 4.40
N TRP A 543 18.66 1.56 4.99
CA TRP A 543 18.98 2.97 5.06
C TRP A 543 18.71 3.51 6.45
N TYR A 544 19.52 4.46 6.89
CA TYR A 544 19.25 5.22 8.10
C TYR A 544 18.21 6.32 7.87
N VAL A 545 17.39 6.55 8.91
CA VAL A 545 16.56 7.73 9.06
C VAL A 545 16.90 8.36 10.42
N PRO A 546 18.02 9.06 10.49
CA PRO A 546 18.63 9.46 11.76
C PRO A 546 17.75 10.42 12.57
N SER A 547 16.99 11.26 11.90
CA SER A 547 16.11 12.25 12.55
C SER A 547 15.02 11.65 13.44
N ILE A 548 14.65 10.39 13.19
CA ILE A 548 13.67 9.64 14.00
C ILE A 548 14.27 8.40 14.67
N ASN A 549 15.58 8.26 14.69
CA ASN A 549 16.28 7.07 15.17
C ASN A 549 15.74 5.78 14.53
N GLY A 550 15.60 5.80 13.20
CA GLY A 550 14.99 4.75 12.41
C GLY A 550 15.94 4.07 11.43
N ILE A 551 15.60 2.84 11.06
CA ILE A 551 16.20 2.08 9.97
C ILE A 551 15.07 1.60 9.06
N ASN A 552 15.20 1.86 7.77
CA ASN A 552 14.28 1.31 6.78
C ASN A 552 14.96 0.16 6.03
N PHE A 553 14.32 -1.00 6.00
CA PHE A 553 14.76 -2.19 5.27
C PHE A 553 13.88 -2.39 4.03
N LEU A 554 14.50 -2.83 2.95
CA LEU A 554 13.81 -3.30 1.74
C LEU A 554 14.24 -4.72 1.43
N LEU A 555 13.32 -5.66 1.62
CA LEU A 555 13.49 -7.08 1.35
C LEU A 555 13.12 -7.33 -0.13
N LYS A 556 14.13 -7.52 -0.97
CA LYS A 556 13.93 -7.76 -2.40
C LYS A 556 13.36 -9.16 -2.64
N ASP A 557 12.36 -9.26 -3.52
CA ASP A 557 11.77 -10.54 -3.95
C ASP A 557 11.31 -11.42 -2.77
N SER A 558 10.50 -10.84 -1.88
CA SER A 558 10.03 -11.48 -0.65
C SER A 558 8.53 -11.82 -0.66
N LEU A 559 7.78 -11.45 -1.71
CA LEU A 559 6.33 -11.60 -1.77
C LEU A 559 5.84 -12.64 -2.80
N ALA A 560 6.73 -13.48 -3.34
CA ALA A 560 6.37 -14.53 -4.29
C ALA A 560 5.55 -14.02 -5.50
N GLY A 561 5.99 -12.90 -6.09
CA GLY A 561 5.34 -12.22 -7.21
C GLY A 561 4.53 -10.98 -6.80
N GLY A 562 4.32 -10.75 -5.51
CA GLY A 562 3.64 -9.57 -4.97
C GLY A 562 2.14 -9.47 -5.28
N GLY A 563 1.43 -8.67 -4.50
CA GLY A 563 0.03 -8.31 -4.73
C GLY A 563 -0.88 -9.49 -5.09
N MET A 564 -1.60 -9.37 -6.21
CA MET A 564 -2.51 -10.42 -6.69
C MET A 564 -1.81 -11.66 -7.28
N ALA A 565 -0.56 -11.51 -7.69
CA ALA A 565 0.22 -12.62 -8.24
C ALA A 565 0.67 -13.60 -7.18
N SER A 566 0.88 -13.15 -5.96
CA SER A 566 1.37 -13.96 -4.86
C SER A 566 0.44 -15.11 -4.48
N MET A 567 1.06 -16.25 -4.20
CA MET A 567 0.40 -17.39 -3.55
C MET A 567 0.68 -17.44 -2.06
N SER A 568 1.44 -16.50 -1.50
CA SER A 568 1.69 -16.39 -0.06
C SER A 568 0.39 -16.13 0.70
N ILE A 569 0.36 -16.54 1.97
CA ILE A 569 -0.71 -16.17 2.90
C ILE A 569 -0.69 -14.67 3.22
N ASP A 570 0.50 -14.06 3.21
CA ASP A 570 0.71 -12.62 3.35
C ASP A 570 1.29 -12.04 2.06
N PRO A 571 0.44 -11.76 1.05
CA PRO A 571 0.88 -11.33 -0.27
C PRO A 571 1.41 -9.90 -0.30
N GLN A 572 1.22 -9.14 0.78
CA GLN A 572 1.62 -7.73 0.90
C GLN A 572 2.62 -7.50 2.04
N GLY A 573 3.11 -8.55 2.70
CA GLY A 573 4.10 -8.42 3.77
C GLY A 573 3.62 -7.65 5.00
N LYS A 574 2.30 -7.58 5.23
CA LYS A 574 1.72 -6.80 6.35
C LYS A 574 2.11 -7.35 7.71
N SER A 575 2.41 -8.64 7.81
CA SER A 575 2.84 -9.29 9.07
C SER A 575 4.35 -9.28 9.28
N TYR A 576 5.18 -8.88 8.30
CA TYR A 576 6.63 -9.03 8.42
C TYR A 576 7.22 -8.17 9.53
N ALA A 577 6.76 -6.94 9.72
CA ALA A 577 7.18 -6.12 10.86
C ALA A 577 6.78 -6.77 12.19
N GLN A 578 5.57 -7.33 12.28
CA GLN A 578 5.10 -8.01 13.49
C GLN A 578 5.94 -9.25 13.81
N GLN A 579 6.35 -10.00 12.78
CA GLN A 579 7.28 -11.12 12.96
C GLN A 579 8.67 -10.61 13.40
N LEU A 580 9.19 -9.55 12.80
CA LEU A 580 10.51 -9.00 13.15
C LEU A 580 10.54 -8.43 14.57
N LEU A 581 9.42 -7.94 15.09
CA LEU A 581 9.31 -7.45 16.46
C LEU A 581 9.58 -8.53 17.52
N ASP A 582 9.48 -9.81 17.16
CA ASP A 582 9.88 -10.94 18.01
C ASP A 582 11.40 -11.27 17.94
N TYR A 583 12.17 -10.55 17.09
CA TYR A 583 13.61 -10.74 17.01
C TYR A 583 14.30 -10.36 18.33
N GLU A 584 15.15 -11.22 18.84
CA GLU A 584 15.80 -11.07 20.14
C GLU A 584 17.06 -10.19 20.06
N ILE A 585 17.04 -9.04 20.72
CA ILE A 585 18.15 -8.08 20.80
C ILE A 585 18.92 -8.27 22.11
N PRO A 586 20.24 -8.48 22.09
CA PRO A 586 21.06 -8.51 23.29
C PRO A 586 21.24 -7.11 23.87
N VAL A 587 20.97 -6.98 25.16
CA VAL A 587 21.04 -5.73 25.93
C VAL A 587 21.84 -5.95 27.21
N ASP A 588 22.39 -4.87 27.78
CA ASP A 588 23.04 -4.93 29.06
C ASP A 588 22.04 -5.13 30.22
N ASP A 589 22.57 -5.47 31.39
CA ASP A 589 21.76 -5.78 32.58
C ASP A 589 20.98 -4.57 33.10
N GLU A 590 21.47 -3.35 32.89
CA GLU A 590 20.79 -2.11 33.29
C GLU A 590 19.53 -1.90 32.47
N LEU A 591 19.64 -1.96 31.14
CA LEU A 591 18.51 -1.84 30.23
C LEU A 591 17.53 -3.00 30.42
N PHE A 592 18.03 -4.24 30.53
CA PHE A 592 17.20 -5.42 30.79
C PHE A 592 16.35 -5.25 32.04
N SER A 593 16.98 -4.80 33.13
CA SER A 593 16.28 -4.55 34.40
C SER A 593 15.25 -3.44 34.29
N SER A 594 15.56 -2.37 33.55
CA SER A 594 14.64 -1.25 33.34
C SER A 594 13.38 -1.64 32.55
N LEU A 595 13.55 -2.47 31.50
CA LEU A 595 12.47 -2.92 30.63
C LEU A 595 11.54 -3.97 31.27
N ASN A 596 11.99 -4.62 32.35
CA ASN A 596 11.24 -5.64 33.08
C ASN A 596 10.72 -5.16 34.45
N LYS A 597 10.99 -3.92 34.85
CA LYS A 597 10.28 -3.29 35.98
C LYS A 597 8.84 -3.03 35.56
N LYS A 598 7.88 -3.69 36.23
CA LYS A 598 6.43 -3.47 36.07
C LYS A 598 6.02 -2.13 36.63
#